data_4dc21fd1b5a16f67cb23892223848b42
#
_entry.id   4dc21fd1b5a16f67cb23892223848b42
#
_cell.length_a   1.000
_cell.length_b   1.000
_cell.length_c   1.000
_cell.angle_alpha   90.00
_cell.angle_beta   90.00
_cell.angle_gamma   90.00
#
_symmetry.space_group_name_H-M   'P 1'
#
loop_
_entity.id
_entity.type
_entity.pdbx_description
1 polymer ?
#
loop_
_entity_poly.entity_id
_entity_poly.type
_entity_poly.pdbx_seq_one_letter_code
_entity_poly.pdbx_strand_id
1 'polypeptide(L)'
;MTQNEIQKETDLHTPVKQWLQAQGCDVKTEVKTIDMVGLYQEDFIIAIELKLKLNLEVINQAVERQGIADLTYIAVVHDYKAVETKRFKMTLLTLKRLNIGLLLVNFRASEPIVVEVLKPENFDFERSRRQKKGRREQLISEFNKRHGDFNKAGSNKTKLMTGYKEQCLLIAHYMYTLGHEKAKAFETYGLPPKKVARIFTQNYYNWFIRRDKGIYGLTDDGLSALIEFSPVVEFLLSQDGVSNEA
;
A
#
# COMPACT_ATOMS: atom_id res chain seq x y z
N MET A 1 36.30 21.64 2.29
CA MET A 1 36.44 20.71 1.16
C MET A 1 35.17 20.81 0.36
N THR A 2 35.27 21.36 -0.85
CA THR A 2 34.17 21.57 -1.79
C THR A 2 33.55 20.23 -2.14
N GLN A 3 32.24 20.07 -1.92
CA GLN A 3 31.46 18.94 -2.44
C GLN A 3 31.65 18.94 -3.95
N ASN A 4 32.32 17.94 -4.51
CA ASN A 4 32.30 17.70 -5.96
C ASN A 4 30.84 17.48 -6.36
N GLU A 5 30.24 18.47 -6.99
CA GLU A 5 28.91 18.35 -7.57
C GLU A 5 29.01 17.36 -8.71
N ILE A 6 28.41 16.21 -8.52
CA ILE A 6 28.27 15.17 -9.54
C ILE A 6 27.36 15.75 -10.61
N GLN A 7 27.89 15.96 -11.78
CA GLN A 7 27.16 16.60 -12.86
C GLN A 7 26.74 15.65 -13.97
N LYS A 8 27.33 14.44 -14.05
CA LYS A 8 27.13 13.51 -15.17
C LYS A 8 27.03 12.05 -14.71
N GLU A 9 26.29 11.25 -15.46
CA GLU A 9 26.20 9.79 -15.28
C GLU A 9 27.56 9.11 -15.43
N THR A 10 28.45 9.69 -16.25
CA THR A 10 29.84 9.23 -16.43
C THR A 10 30.67 9.23 -15.13
N ASP A 11 30.30 10.04 -14.13
CA ASP A 11 31.02 10.05 -12.84
C ASP A 11 30.80 8.73 -12.05
N LEU A 12 29.69 8.02 -12.33
CA LEU A 12 29.39 6.71 -11.76
C LEU A 12 30.26 5.58 -12.34
N HIS A 13 30.80 5.78 -13.54
CA HIS A 13 31.48 4.74 -14.30
C HIS A 13 32.65 4.10 -13.51
N THR A 14 33.61 4.89 -13.08
CA THR A 14 34.83 4.38 -12.43
C THR A 14 34.54 3.62 -11.14
N PRO A 15 33.79 4.17 -10.17
CA PRO A 15 33.51 3.46 -8.93
C PRO A 15 32.69 2.19 -9.14
N VAL A 16 31.70 2.18 -10.04
CA VAL A 16 30.90 0.99 -10.32
C VAL A 16 31.70 -0.09 -11.05
N LYS A 17 32.58 0.32 -11.97
CA LYS A 17 33.50 -0.61 -12.64
C LYS A 17 34.43 -1.30 -11.64
N GLN A 18 35.05 -0.53 -10.74
CA GLN A 18 35.91 -1.05 -9.69
C GLN A 18 35.17 -2.01 -8.76
N TRP A 19 33.93 -1.64 -8.37
CA TRP A 19 33.07 -2.48 -7.56
C TRP A 19 32.81 -3.85 -8.26
N LEU A 20 32.48 -3.83 -9.55
CA LEU A 20 32.18 -5.05 -10.31
C LEU A 20 33.43 -5.89 -10.54
N GLN A 21 34.58 -5.26 -10.79
CA GLN A 21 35.89 -5.96 -10.88
C GLN A 21 36.28 -6.63 -9.55
N ALA A 22 35.97 -5.99 -8.41
CA ALA A 22 36.21 -6.57 -7.09
C ALA A 22 35.32 -7.82 -6.81
N GLN A 23 34.21 -8.01 -7.57
CA GLN A 23 33.44 -9.25 -7.56
C GLN A 23 34.07 -10.38 -8.42
N GLY A 24 35.21 -10.12 -9.04
CA GLY A 24 35.90 -11.10 -9.90
C GLY A 24 35.45 -11.13 -11.34
N CYS A 25 34.77 -10.08 -11.80
CA CYS A 25 34.27 -9.97 -13.17
C CYS A 25 35.31 -9.36 -14.12
N ASP A 26 35.38 -9.82 -15.36
CA ASP A 26 35.89 -9.02 -16.48
C ASP A 26 34.84 -8.02 -16.88
N VAL A 27 35.20 -6.72 -16.96
CA VAL A 27 34.21 -5.62 -17.08
C VAL A 27 34.45 -4.84 -18.37
N LYS A 28 33.38 -4.75 -19.18
CA LYS A 28 33.32 -3.87 -20.38
C LYS A 28 32.15 -2.91 -20.25
N THR A 29 32.32 -1.74 -20.85
CA THR A 29 31.31 -0.66 -20.84
C THR A 29 30.81 -0.41 -22.23
N GLU A 30 29.60 0.15 -22.34
CA GLU A 30 28.93 0.44 -23.61
C GLU A 30 28.86 -0.80 -24.52
N VAL A 31 28.50 -1.95 -23.93
CA VAL A 31 28.35 -3.19 -24.69
C VAL A 31 26.95 -3.24 -25.28
N LYS A 32 26.83 -3.03 -26.59
CA LYS A 32 25.54 -2.83 -27.28
C LYS A 32 24.78 -1.65 -26.66
N THR A 33 23.71 -1.92 -25.90
CA THR A 33 22.83 -0.91 -25.31
C THR A 33 22.92 -0.94 -23.76
N ILE A 34 23.92 -1.60 -23.18
CA ILE A 34 24.09 -1.75 -21.74
C ILE A 34 25.26 -0.89 -21.30
N ASP A 35 25.05 -0.04 -20.30
CA ASP A 35 26.09 0.89 -19.81
C ASP A 35 27.33 0.16 -19.30
N MET A 36 27.14 -0.95 -18.55
CA MET A 36 28.23 -1.73 -18.02
C MET A 36 27.87 -3.23 -17.94
N VAL A 37 28.77 -4.09 -18.44
CA VAL A 37 28.61 -5.55 -18.41
C VAL A 37 29.81 -6.13 -17.69
N GLY A 38 29.55 -6.96 -16.69
CA GLY A 38 30.53 -7.85 -16.05
C GLY A 38 30.32 -9.28 -16.48
N LEU A 39 31.40 -9.94 -16.88
CA LEU A 39 31.42 -11.37 -17.16
C LEU A 39 32.14 -12.06 -16.00
N TYR A 40 31.44 -12.88 -15.24
CA TYR A 40 32.00 -13.69 -14.19
C TYR A 40 32.17 -15.12 -14.70
N GLN A 41 33.38 -15.67 -14.61
CA GLN A 41 33.76 -16.91 -15.28
C GLN A 41 33.55 -16.80 -16.81
N GLU A 42 33.00 -17.83 -17.49
CA GLU A 42 32.90 -17.84 -18.95
C GLU A 42 31.54 -17.31 -19.48
N ASP A 43 30.47 -17.45 -18.70
CA ASP A 43 29.10 -17.22 -19.20
C ASP A 43 28.14 -16.47 -18.25
N PHE A 44 28.52 -16.20 -16.98
CA PHE A 44 27.65 -15.52 -16.06
C PHE A 44 27.69 -14.00 -16.23
N ILE A 45 26.58 -13.43 -16.70
CA ILE A 45 26.47 -12.04 -17.12
C ILE A 45 25.83 -11.19 -16.02
N ILE A 46 26.50 -10.10 -15.63
CA ILE A 46 25.96 -9.06 -14.76
C ILE A 46 25.80 -7.78 -15.58
N ALA A 47 24.56 -7.30 -15.72
CA ALA A 47 24.27 -6.04 -16.40
C ALA A 47 24.01 -4.94 -15.37
N ILE A 48 24.58 -3.75 -15.59
CA ILE A 48 24.38 -2.58 -14.73
C ILE A 48 24.00 -1.37 -15.59
N GLU A 49 22.90 -0.72 -15.25
CA GLU A 49 22.47 0.55 -15.81
C GLU A 49 22.86 1.69 -14.85
N LEU A 50 23.41 2.77 -15.40
CA LEU A 50 23.90 3.92 -14.65
C LEU A 50 22.94 5.11 -14.80
N LYS A 51 22.50 5.71 -13.69
CA LYS A 51 21.63 6.91 -13.72
C LYS A 51 21.95 7.82 -12.55
N LEU A 52 21.82 9.14 -12.72
CA LEU A 52 21.99 10.06 -11.59
C LEU A 52 20.90 9.86 -10.53
N LYS A 53 19.67 9.53 -10.96
CA LYS A 53 18.51 9.33 -10.09
C LYS A 53 17.71 8.13 -10.52
N LEU A 54 17.16 7.43 -9.55
CA LEU A 54 16.25 6.32 -9.78
C LEU A 54 14.92 6.84 -10.33
N ASN A 55 14.57 6.42 -11.55
CA ASN A 55 13.33 6.77 -12.24
C ASN A 55 12.73 5.52 -12.93
N LEU A 56 11.56 5.65 -13.53
CA LEU A 56 10.88 4.53 -14.20
C LEU A 56 11.65 4.08 -15.45
N GLU A 57 12.29 4.99 -16.16
CA GLU A 57 13.04 4.69 -17.37
C GLU A 57 14.18 3.69 -17.09
N VAL A 58 15.03 3.96 -16.11
CA VAL A 58 16.13 3.04 -15.75
C VAL A 58 15.62 1.72 -15.19
N ILE A 59 14.46 1.71 -14.52
CA ILE A 59 13.83 0.45 -14.08
C ILE A 59 13.40 -0.38 -15.30
N ASN A 60 12.81 0.25 -16.31
CA ASN A 60 12.42 -0.44 -17.55
C ASN A 60 13.64 -0.99 -18.31
N GLN A 61 14.72 -0.20 -18.41
CA GLN A 61 16.00 -0.65 -18.97
C GLN A 61 16.51 -1.90 -18.23
N ALA A 62 16.56 -1.83 -16.90
CA ALA A 62 17.00 -2.97 -16.09
C ALA A 62 16.11 -4.23 -16.28
N VAL A 63 14.80 -4.08 -16.40
CA VAL A 63 13.89 -5.21 -16.70
C VAL A 63 14.20 -5.80 -18.07
N GLU A 64 14.46 -4.97 -19.08
CA GLU A 64 14.83 -5.45 -20.43
C GLU A 64 16.12 -6.26 -20.39
N ARG A 65 17.12 -5.85 -19.58
CA ARG A 65 18.40 -6.58 -19.45
C ARG A 65 18.25 -7.95 -18.82
N GLN A 66 17.21 -8.19 -18.01
CA GLN A 66 16.95 -9.52 -17.42
C GLN A 66 16.69 -10.62 -18.45
N GLY A 67 16.36 -10.26 -19.69
CA GLY A 67 16.23 -11.23 -20.77
C GLY A 67 17.56 -11.81 -21.27
N ILE A 68 18.70 -11.19 -20.93
CA ILE A 68 20.04 -11.54 -21.44
C ILE A 68 21.14 -11.56 -20.36
N ALA A 69 20.82 -11.20 -19.14
CA ALA A 69 21.76 -11.20 -18.01
C ALA A 69 21.25 -12.04 -16.84
N ASP A 70 22.15 -12.70 -16.13
CA ASP A 70 21.85 -13.51 -14.95
C ASP A 70 21.52 -12.63 -13.74
N LEU A 71 22.23 -11.50 -13.59
CA LEU A 71 21.93 -10.48 -12.57
C LEU A 71 21.86 -9.13 -13.24
N THR A 72 20.91 -8.32 -12.78
CA THR A 72 20.73 -6.95 -13.24
C THR A 72 20.72 -5.99 -12.08
N TYR A 73 21.52 -4.94 -12.18
CA TYR A 73 21.61 -3.86 -11.20
C TYR A 73 21.32 -2.51 -11.83
N ILE A 74 20.87 -1.60 -10.98
CA ILE A 74 20.85 -0.17 -11.26
C ILE A 74 21.84 0.49 -10.29
N ALA A 75 22.73 1.34 -10.79
CA ALA A 75 23.62 2.15 -9.97
C ALA A 75 23.23 3.62 -10.05
N VAL A 76 22.99 4.23 -8.90
CA VAL A 76 22.62 5.65 -8.80
C VAL A 76 23.45 6.38 -7.74
N VAL A 77 23.45 7.70 -7.82
CA VAL A 77 24.06 8.55 -6.79
C VAL A 77 23.32 8.40 -5.46
N HIS A 78 24.07 8.31 -4.38
CA HIS A 78 23.51 8.24 -3.03
C HIS A 78 22.94 9.60 -2.59
N ASP A 79 21.61 9.74 -2.68
CA ASP A 79 20.90 10.88 -2.12
C ASP A 79 20.48 10.58 -0.66
N TYR A 80 21.23 11.14 0.30
CA TYR A 80 21.02 10.92 1.74
C TYR A 80 19.63 11.33 2.24
N LYS A 81 19.01 12.34 1.60
CA LYS A 81 17.67 12.78 1.98
C LYS A 81 16.60 11.84 1.41
N ALA A 82 16.82 11.36 0.18
CA ALA A 82 15.88 10.48 -0.49
C ALA A 82 15.77 9.11 0.17
N VAL A 83 16.89 8.52 0.63
CA VAL A 83 16.92 7.13 1.17
C VAL A 83 16.09 6.95 2.45
N GLU A 84 15.85 8.00 3.21
CA GLU A 84 15.02 7.95 4.43
C GLU A 84 13.52 8.03 4.14
N THR A 85 13.14 8.40 2.91
CA THR A 85 11.74 8.65 2.55
C THR A 85 10.92 7.36 2.41
N LYS A 86 9.61 7.48 2.69
CA LYS A 86 8.65 6.40 2.41
C LYS A 86 8.65 6.04 0.91
N ARG A 87 8.85 7.02 0.03
CA ARG A 87 8.92 6.81 -1.42
C ARG A 87 10.08 5.89 -1.78
N PHE A 88 11.28 6.13 -1.26
CA PHE A 88 12.45 5.28 -1.52
C PHE A 88 12.23 3.85 -1.02
N LYS A 89 11.68 3.68 0.20
CA LYS A 89 11.33 2.35 0.74
C LYS A 89 10.35 1.59 -0.16
N MET A 90 9.38 2.30 -0.76
CA MET A 90 8.45 1.69 -1.72
C MET A 90 9.14 1.33 -3.03
N THR A 91 10.07 2.15 -3.51
CA THR A 91 10.87 1.86 -4.71
C THR A 91 11.78 0.66 -4.48
N LEU A 92 12.44 0.54 -3.32
CA LEU A 92 13.20 -0.66 -2.96
C LEU A 92 12.33 -1.93 -2.99
N LEU A 93 11.09 -1.86 -2.48
CA LEU A 93 10.16 -2.99 -2.57
C LEU A 93 9.80 -3.33 -4.02
N THR A 94 9.68 -2.34 -4.89
CA THR A 94 9.44 -2.54 -6.32
C THR A 94 10.62 -3.25 -6.97
N LEU A 95 11.84 -2.76 -6.79
CA LEU A 95 13.06 -3.39 -7.31
C LEU A 95 13.22 -4.82 -6.80
N LYS A 96 12.98 -5.03 -5.50
CA LYS A 96 13.02 -6.38 -4.91
C LYS A 96 12.03 -7.34 -5.55
N ARG A 97 10.82 -6.87 -5.91
CA ARG A 97 9.81 -7.69 -6.60
C ARG A 97 10.16 -7.98 -8.04
N LEU A 98 10.89 -7.07 -8.66
CA LEU A 98 11.40 -7.21 -10.03
C LEU A 98 12.72 -7.98 -10.10
N ASN A 99 13.29 -8.41 -8.96
CA ASN A 99 14.59 -9.08 -8.90
C ASN A 99 15.74 -8.21 -9.48
N ILE A 100 15.69 -6.88 -9.21
CA ILE A 100 16.71 -5.93 -9.65
C ILE A 100 17.50 -5.45 -8.46
N GLY A 101 18.82 -5.53 -8.55
CA GLY A 101 19.75 -5.01 -7.56
C GLY A 101 19.86 -3.48 -7.58
N LEU A 102 20.30 -2.89 -6.48
CA LEU A 102 20.53 -1.46 -6.37
C LEU A 102 21.88 -1.17 -5.72
N LEU A 103 22.69 -0.41 -6.44
CA LEU A 103 23.95 0.16 -5.98
C LEU A 103 23.76 1.65 -5.73
N LEU A 104 24.21 2.15 -4.57
CA LEU A 104 24.29 3.57 -4.28
C LEU A 104 25.77 4.00 -4.27
N VAL A 105 26.10 4.99 -5.07
CA VAL A 105 27.46 5.54 -5.15
C VAL A 105 27.54 6.80 -4.29
N ASN A 106 28.33 6.73 -3.24
CA ASN A 106 28.57 7.83 -2.31
C ASN A 106 29.84 8.58 -2.67
N PHE A 107 29.71 9.84 -3.04
CA PHE A 107 30.82 10.74 -3.41
C PHE A 107 31.26 11.71 -2.30
N ARG A 108 30.73 11.55 -1.08
CA ARG A 108 31.12 12.44 0.05
C ARG A 108 32.44 12.06 0.70
N ALA A 109 32.89 10.82 0.50
CA ALA A 109 34.20 10.38 0.95
C ALA A 109 35.31 10.90 0.03
N SER A 110 36.56 10.80 0.44
CA SER A 110 37.73 11.15 -0.38
C SER A 110 37.77 10.39 -1.69
N GLU A 111 37.34 9.11 -1.65
CA GLU A 111 37.13 8.26 -2.79
C GLU A 111 35.65 7.82 -2.85
N PRO A 112 35.07 7.68 -4.05
CA PRO A 112 33.70 7.21 -4.19
C PRO A 112 33.52 5.80 -3.63
N ILE A 113 32.49 5.59 -2.79
CA ILE A 113 32.16 4.29 -2.20
C ILE A 113 30.88 3.77 -2.81
N VAL A 114 30.90 2.54 -3.35
CA VAL A 114 29.72 1.85 -3.84
C VAL A 114 29.15 0.95 -2.74
N VAL A 115 27.88 1.15 -2.44
CA VAL A 115 27.14 0.37 -1.45
C VAL A 115 26.05 -0.45 -2.16
N GLU A 116 26.11 -1.77 -2.05
CA GLU A 116 25.02 -2.66 -2.49
C GLU A 116 23.90 -2.61 -1.46
N VAL A 117 22.82 -1.88 -1.80
CA VAL A 117 21.64 -1.73 -0.93
C VAL A 117 20.64 -2.86 -1.13
N LEU A 118 20.59 -3.37 -2.35
CA LEU A 118 19.71 -4.47 -2.72
C LEU A 118 20.45 -5.43 -3.66
N LYS A 119 20.50 -6.69 -3.28
CA LYS A 119 20.98 -7.78 -4.12
C LYS A 119 19.81 -8.36 -4.93
N PRO A 120 20.00 -8.71 -6.23
CA PRO A 120 18.99 -9.42 -6.99
C PRO A 120 18.72 -10.80 -6.35
N GLU A 121 17.47 -11.02 -5.93
CA GLU A 121 17.03 -12.29 -5.33
C GLU A 121 15.57 -12.51 -5.67
N ASN A 122 15.19 -13.78 -5.89
CA ASN A 122 13.80 -14.13 -6.16
C ASN A 122 12.89 -13.70 -5.00
N PHE A 123 11.85 -12.94 -5.33
CA PHE A 123 10.90 -12.42 -4.35
C PHE A 123 9.91 -13.49 -3.91
N ASP A 124 9.88 -13.80 -2.62
CA ASP A 124 8.89 -14.71 -2.02
C ASP A 124 7.55 -13.99 -1.78
N PHE A 125 6.64 -14.09 -2.75
CA PHE A 125 5.29 -13.54 -2.68
C PHE A 125 4.45 -14.19 -1.58
N GLU A 126 4.63 -15.48 -1.32
CA GLU A 126 3.87 -16.21 -0.30
C GLU A 126 4.27 -15.75 1.11
N ARG A 127 5.55 -15.60 1.37
CA ARG A 127 6.05 -15.03 2.64
C ARG A 127 5.52 -13.61 2.82
N SER A 128 5.54 -12.78 1.77
CA SER A 128 5.02 -11.40 1.81
C SER A 128 3.52 -11.35 2.12
N ARG A 129 2.72 -12.28 1.58
CA ARG A 129 1.28 -12.40 1.88
C ARG A 129 1.05 -12.84 3.33
N ARG A 130 1.80 -13.84 3.81
CA ARG A 130 1.72 -14.32 5.21
C ARG A 130 1.99 -13.19 6.20
N GLN A 131 2.99 -12.35 5.96
CA GLN A 131 3.29 -11.19 6.80
C GLN A 131 2.16 -10.16 6.87
N LYS A 132 1.28 -10.11 5.86
CA LYS A 132 0.14 -9.19 5.77
C LYS A 132 -1.20 -9.85 6.05
N LYS A 133 -1.22 -11.06 6.63
CA LYS A 133 -2.43 -11.84 6.90
C LYS A 133 -3.52 -11.02 7.60
N GLY A 134 -3.19 -10.31 8.68
CA GLY A 134 -4.17 -9.50 9.42
C GLY A 134 -4.81 -8.39 8.57
N ARG A 135 -4.05 -7.72 7.69
CA ARG A 135 -4.63 -6.72 6.76
C ARG A 135 -5.54 -7.36 5.72
N ARG A 136 -5.19 -8.56 5.26
CA ARG A 136 -6.03 -9.32 4.33
C ARG A 136 -7.35 -9.72 5.00
N GLU A 137 -7.30 -10.20 6.24
CA GLU A 137 -8.49 -10.55 7.02
C GLU A 137 -9.39 -9.35 7.28
N GLN A 138 -8.81 -8.19 7.61
CA GLN A 138 -9.55 -6.93 7.75
C GLN A 138 -10.24 -6.52 6.43
N LEU A 139 -9.57 -6.66 5.29
CA LEU A 139 -10.16 -6.36 3.98
C LEU A 139 -11.35 -7.29 3.68
N ILE A 140 -11.21 -8.58 3.88
CA ILE A 140 -12.27 -9.57 3.69
C ILE A 140 -13.43 -9.28 4.67
N SER A 141 -13.12 -9.00 5.92
CA SER A 141 -14.15 -8.67 6.93
C SER A 141 -14.93 -7.42 6.56
N GLU A 142 -14.25 -6.37 6.06
CA GLU A 142 -14.96 -5.15 5.63
C GLU A 142 -15.80 -5.42 4.37
N PHE A 143 -15.27 -6.17 3.41
CA PHE A 143 -16.02 -6.56 2.21
C PHE A 143 -17.31 -7.29 2.57
N ASN A 144 -17.22 -8.31 3.44
CA ASN A 144 -18.38 -9.15 3.84
C ASN A 144 -19.39 -8.40 4.74
N LYS A 145 -19.00 -7.27 5.36
CA LYS A 145 -19.89 -6.44 6.18
C LYS A 145 -20.72 -5.45 5.38
N ARG A 146 -20.36 -5.20 4.13
CA ARG A 146 -21.12 -4.33 3.25
C ARG A 146 -22.21 -5.13 2.56
N HIS A 147 -23.42 -4.61 2.58
CA HIS A 147 -24.57 -5.22 1.91
C HIS A 147 -24.75 -4.66 0.49
N GLY A 148 -24.25 -3.43 0.24
CA GLY A 148 -24.33 -2.79 -1.07
C GLY A 148 -23.03 -2.13 -1.52
N ASP A 149 -22.94 -1.79 -2.82
CA ASP A 149 -21.82 -1.05 -3.42
C ASP A 149 -22.25 0.40 -3.68
N PHE A 150 -22.25 1.20 -2.62
CA PHE A 150 -22.67 2.61 -2.66
C PHE A 150 -21.51 3.58 -2.92
N ASN A 151 -20.28 3.08 -2.99
CA ASN A 151 -19.10 3.91 -3.17
C ASN A 151 -18.66 3.96 -4.63
N LYS A 152 -18.40 5.14 -5.16
CA LYS A 152 -17.82 5.29 -6.50
C LYS A 152 -16.29 5.15 -6.42
N ALA A 153 -15.72 4.24 -7.21
CA ALA A 153 -14.27 4.11 -7.33
C ALA A 153 -13.66 5.43 -7.86
N GLY A 154 -12.48 5.80 -7.33
CA GLY A 154 -11.78 7.03 -7.72
C GLY A 154 -12.30 8.32 -7.07
N SER A 155 -13.36 8.25 -6.24
CA SER A 155 -13.81 9.43 -5.50
C SER A 155 -12.81 9.82 -4.42
N ASN A 156 -12.44 11.12 -4.39
CA ASN A 156 -11.55 11.69 -3.38
C ASN A 156 -12.35 12.58 -2.43
N LYS A 157 -12.01 12.55 -1.13
CA LYS A 157 -12.60 13.43 -0.08
C LYS A 157 -14.09 13.22 0.19
N THR A 158 -14.70 12.15 -0.32
CA THR A 158 -16.08 11.77 0.01
C THR A 158 -16.12 10.88 1.24
N LYS A 159 -17.14 11.06 2.09
CA LYS A 159 -17.40 10.16 3.23
C LYS A 159 -17.89 8.81 2.67
N LEU A 160 -17.04 7.80 2.72
CA LEU A 160 -17.36 6.47 2.19
C LEU A 160 -18.42 5.77 3.02
N MET A 161 -19.28 4.99 2.36
CA MET A 161 -20.15 4.01 3.00
C MET A 161 -19.29 2.82 3.43
N THR A 162 -19.40 2.45 4.71
CA THR A 162 -18.68 1.32 5.32
C THR A 162 -19.70 0.39 5.96
N GLY A 163 -19.37 -0.88 6.17
CA GLY A 163 -20.25 -1.80 6.87
C GLY A 163 -20.63 -1.35 8.28
N TYR A 164 -19.78 -0.55 8.94
CA TYR A 164 -20.12 0.10 10.21
C TYR A 164 -21.18 1.20 10.03
N LYS A 165 -21.07 2.02 8.96
CA LYS A 165 -22.04 3.09 8.68
C LYS A 165 -23.40 2.52 8.29
N GLU A 166 -23.44 1.47 7.48
CA GLU A 166 -24.67 0.75 7.15
C GLU A 166 -25.40 0.28 8.40
N GLN A 167 -24.68 -0.33 9.36
CA GLN A 167 -25.26 -0.75 10.62
C GLN A 167 -25.76 0.40 11.48
N CYS A 168 -25.03 1.52 11.53
CA CYS A 168 -25.49 2.73 12.21
C CYS A 168 -26.79 3.26 11.60
N LEU A 169 -26.93 3.22 10.26
CA LEU A 169 -28.15 3.65 9.56
C LEU A 169 -29.33 2.73 9.88
N LEU A 170 -29.14 1.39 9.88
CA LEU A 170 -30.19 0.45 10.27
C LEU A 170 -30.65 0.67 11.73
N ILE A 171 -29.70 0.83 12.64
CA ILE A 171 -30.01 1.11 14.04
C ILE A 171 -30.77 2.44 14.15
N ALA A 172 -30.31 3.49 13.48
CA ALA A 172 -30.99 4.79 13.48
C ALA A 172 -32.41 4.70 12.91
N HIS A 173 -32.59 3.94 11.82
CA HIS A 173 -33.92 3.70 11.23
C HIS A 173 -34.87 3.00 12.21
N TYR A 174 -34.46 1.90 12.85
CA TYR A 174 -35.31 1.18 13.80
C TYR A 174 -35.57 1.99 15.08
N MET A 175 -34.64 2.85 15.51
CA MET A 175 -34.88 3.80 16.58
C MET A 175 -35.96 4.81 16.20
N TYR A 176 -35.88 5.35 14.98
CA TYR A 176 -36.82 6.35 14.51
C TYR A 176 -38.23 5.78 14.28
N THR A 177 -38.35 4.63 13.61
CA THR A 177 -39.63 4.06 13.19
C THR A 177 -40.32 3.25 14.28
N LEU A 178 -39.57 2.56 15.11
CA LEU A 178 -40.10 1.60 16.11
C LEU A 178 -39.89 2.04 17.56
N GLY A 179 -39.22 3.16 17.79
CA GLY A 179 -38.98 3.69 19.12
C GLY A 179 -38.01 2.83 19.95
N HIS A 180 -37.14 2.04 19.31
CA HIS A 180 -36.17 1.19 20.02
C HIS A 180 -35.07 2.01 20.68
N GLU A 181 -34.94 1.94 21.99
CA GLU A 181 -33.95 2.70 22.76
C GLU A 181 -32.88 1.83 23.44
N LYS A 182 -33.08 0.51 23.50
CA LYS A 182 -32.19 -0.43 24.16
C LYS A 182 -31.51 -1.36 23.19
N ALA A 183 -30.22 -1.62 23.38
CA ALA A 183 -29.43 -2.48 22.50
C ALA A 183 -30.04 -3.89 22.26
N LYS A 184 -30.77 -4.44 23.25
CA LYS A 184 -31.42 -5.76 23.14
C LYS A 184 -32.55 -5.78 22.12
N ALA A 185 -33.24 -4.65 21.91
CA ALA A 185 -34.37 -4.54 20.98
C ALA A 185 -34.00 -4.82 19.51
N PHE A 186 -32.73 -4.66 19.16
CA PHE A 186 -32.25 -4.84 17.78
C PHE A 186 -31.88 -6.27 17.43
N GLU A 187 -31.94 -7.20 18.39
CA GLU A 187 -31.62 -8.62 18.20
C GLU A 187 -32.55 -9.30 17.19
N THR A 188 -33.82 -8.92 17.17
CA THR A 188 -34.85 -9.40 16.23
C THR A 188 -34.56 -9.01 14.77
N TYR A 189 -33.68 -8.03 14.54
CA TYR A 189 -33.25 -7.56 13.21
C TYR A 189 -31.84 -8.01 12.86
N GLY A 190 -31.37 -9.12 13.45
CA GLY A 190 -30.03 -9.66 13.14
C GLY A 190 -28.86 -8.80 13.67
N LEU A 191 -29.13 -7.83 14.55
CA LEU A 191 -28.12 -6.95 15.13
C LEU A 191 -27.81 -7.36 16.58
N PRO A 192 -26.71 -8.10 16.83
CA PRO A 192 -26.38 -8.61 18.16
C PRO A 192 -26.28 -7.49 19.22
N PRO A 193 -26.88 -7.62 20.43
CA PRO A 193 -26.91 -6.59 21.44
C PRO A 193 -25.54 -6.04 21.84
N LYS A 194 -24.52 -6.90 21.93
CA LYS A 194 -23.14 -6.48 22.21
C LYS A 194 -22.57 -5.54 21.14
N LYS A 195 -22.91 -5.78 19.89
CA LYS A 195 -22.47 -4.97 18.75
C LYS A 195 -23.17 -3.61 18.74
N VAL A 196 -24.49 -3.60 18.96
CA VAL A 196 -25.29 -2.37 19.07
C VAL A 196 -24.80 -1.51 20.23
N ALA A 197 -24.59 -2.09 21.42
CA ALA A 197 -24.05 -1.39 22.58
C ALA A 197 -22.68 -0.76 22.30
N ARG A 198 -21.83 -1.46 21.53
CA ARG A 198 -20.53 -0.91 21.12
C ARG A 198 -20.70 0.26 20.15
N ILE A 199 -21.64 0.18 19.20
CA ILE A 199 -21.94 1.29 18.26
C ILE A 199 -22.41 2.52 19.05
N PHE A 200 -23.31 2.35 20.01
CA PHE A 200 -23.77 3.45 20.87
C PHE A 200 -22.63 4.08 21.69
N THR A 201 -21.71 3.28 22.19
CA THR A 201 -20.57 3.77 22.99
C THR A 201 -19.51 4.46 22.10
N GLN A 202 -19.17 3.90 20.94
CA GLN A 202 -18.20 4.48 20.03
C GLN A 202 -18.71 5.72 19.32
N ASN A 203 -19.95 5.69 18.86
CA ASN A 203 -20.72 6.82 18.30
C ASN A 203 -19.89 7.73 17.36
N TYR A 204 -19.11 7.18 16.46
CA TYR A 204 -18.18 7.94 15.58
C TYR A 204 -18.85 9.01 14.72
N TYR A 205 -20.14 8.91 14.51
CA TYR A 205 -20.91 9.87 13.72
C TYR A 205 -21.73 10.83 14.57
N ASN A 206 -21.73 10.72 15.89
CA ASN A 206 -22.56 11.47 16.84
C ASN A 206 -24.08 11.34 16.58
N TRP A 207 -24.54 10.23 15.99
CA TRP A 207 -25.94 10.00 15.66
C TRP A 207 -26.79 9.55 16.84
N PHE A 208 -26.14 9.12 17.93
CA PHE A 208 -26.80 8.57 19.12
C PHE A 208 -26.47 9.38 20.35
N ILE A 209 -27.46 9.56 21.24
CA ILE A 209 -27.28 10.21 22.52
C ILE A 209 -27.75 9.28 23.65
N ARG A 210 -26.97 9.18 24.70
CA ARG A 210 -27.37 8.44 25.89
C ARG A 210 -28.34 9.30 26.69
N ARG A 211 -29.58 8.81 26.91
CA ARG A 211 -30.61 9.47 27.72
C ARG A 211 -30.61 8.97 29.15
N ASP A 212 -30.38 7.67 29.37
CA ASP A 212 -30.29 7.05 30.70
C ASP A 212 -29.41 5.79 30.64
N LYS A 213 -29.31 5.04 31.73
CA LYS A 213 -28.53 3.79 31.83
C LYS A 213 -29.08 2.76 30.85
N GLY A 214 -28.31 2.53 29.76
CA GLY A 214 -28.67 1.58 28.68
C GLY A 214 -29.81 2.05 27.76
N ILE A 215 -30.24 3.32 27.86
CA ILE A 215 -31.27 3.94 27.03
C ILE A 215 -30.60 5.00 26.14
N TYR A 216 -30.86 4.92 24.86
CA TYR A 216 -30.29 5.81 23.84
C TYR A 216 -31.39 6.43 22.98
N GLY A 217 -31.10 7.58 22.40
CA GLY A 217 -31.96 8.27 21.44
C GLY A 217 -31.15 8.70 20.23
N LEU A 218 -31.84 9.17 19.18
CA LEU A 218 -31.22 9.82 18.04
C LEU A 218 -30.94 11.29 18.33
N THR A 219 -29.88 11.79 17.73
CA THR A 219 -29.56 13.22 17.64
C THR A 219 -30.14 13.80 16.36
N ASP A 220 -30.09 15.13 16.21
CA ASP A 220 -30.47 15.81 14.97
C ASP A 220 -29.55 15.37 13.80
N ASP A 221 -28.25 15.11 14.07
CA ASP A 221 -27.34 14.54 13.09
C ASP A 221 -27.77 13.14 12.65
N GLY A 222 -28.26 12.33 13.56
CA GLY A 222 -28.81 11.01 13.27
C GLY A 222 -30.05 11.06 12.41
N LEU A 223 -30.96 12.00 12.68
CA LEU A 223 -32.14 12.24 11.86
C LEU A 223 -31.79 12.75 10.46
N SER A 224 -30.88 13.71 10.39
CA SER A 224 -30.37 14.24 9.13
C SER A 224 -29.71 13.15 8.28
N ALA A 225 -28.97 12.23 8.91
CA ALA A 225 -28.34 11.11 8.22
C ALA A 225 -29.37 10.14 7.61
N LEU A 226 -30.49 9.88 8.26
CA LEU A 226 -31.57 9.05 7.69
C LEU A 226 -32.15 9.67 6.41
N ILE A 227 -32.24 10.99 6.35
CA ILE A 227 -32.71 11.72 5.15
C ILE A 227 -31.61 11.66 4.06
N GLU A 228 -30.36 11.99 4.40
CA GLU A 228 -29.22 12.01 3.46
C GLU A 228 -29.00 10.64 2.81
N PHE A 229 -29.13 9.56 3.59
CA PHE A 229 -28.86 8.18 3.15
C PHE A 229 -30.13 7.33 2.96
N SER A 230 -31.31 7.96 2.74
CA SER A 230 -32.57 7.24 2.54
C SER A 230 -32.49 6.13 1.49
N PRO A 231 -31.85 6.29 0.30
CA PRO A 231 -31.75 5.22 -0.68
C PRO A 231 -30.94 4.01 -0.18
N VAL A 232 -29.93 4.27 0.68
CA VAL A 232 -29.15 3.21 1.30
C VAL A 232 -29.98 2.45 2.33
N VAL A 233 -30.74 3.15 3.15
CA VAL A 233 -31.62 2.54 4.16
C VAL A 233 -32.68 1.67 3.48
N GLU A 234 -33.34 2.17 2.44
CA GLU A 234 -34.32 1.41 1.66
C GLU A 234 -33.74 0.14 1.08
N PHE A 235 -32.54 0.21 0.49
CA PHE A 235 -31.84 -0.95 -0.01
C PHE A 235 -31.54 -1.98 1.11
N LEU A 236 -31.01 -1.52 2.25
CA LEU A 236 -30.68 -2.42 3.37
C LEU A 236 -31.93 -3.13 3.90
N LEU A 237 -33.06 -2.44 4.03
CA LEU A 237 -34.32 -3.02 4.47
C LEU A 237 -34.89 -4.05 3.46
N SER A 238 -34.69 -3.82 2.16
CA SER A 238 -35.11 -4.77 1.13
C SER A 238 -34.34 -6.09 1.18
N GLN A 239 -33.09 -6.06 1.62
CA GLN A 239 -32.27 -7.28 1.79
C GLN A 239 -32.69 -8.09 3.03
N ASP A 240 -33.06 -7.42 4.12
CA ASP A 240 -33.54 -8.09 5.35
C ASP A 240 -34.90 -8.77 5.13
N GLY A 241 -35.74 -8.25 4.24
CA GLY A 241 -37.04 -8.87 3.87
C GLY A 241 -36.95 -10.20 3.13
N VAL A 242 -35.86 -10.39 2.36
CA VAL A 242 -35.62 -11.65 1.60
C VAL A 242 -35.10 -12.78 2.51
N SER A 243 -34.52 -12.46 3.67
CA SER A 243 -33.97 -13.46 4.60
C SER A 243 -35.02 -14.12 5.50
N ASN A 244 -36.27 -13.64 5.52
CA ASN A 244 -37.36 -14.15 6.36
C ASN A 244 -38.36 -15.05 5.61
N GLU A 245 -38.16 -15.26 4.29
CA GLU A 245 -39.02 -16.15 3.47
C GLU A 245 -38.33 -17.43 2.96
N ALA A 246 -37.15 -17.80 3.51
CA ALA A 246 -36.42 -19.00 3.13
C ALA A 246 -36.28 -20.01 4.28
#